data_ef0aefba5ee2e03fe6f4d747c4dde1f8
#
_entry.id   ef0aefba5ee2e03fe6f4d747c4dde1f8
#
_cell.length_a   1.000
_cell.length_b   1.000
_cell.length_c   1.000
_cell.angle_alpha   90.00
_cell.angle_beta   90.00
_cell.angle_gamma   90.00
#
_symmetry.space_group_name_H-M   'P 1'
#
loop_
_entity.id
_entity.type
_entity.pdbx_description
1 polymer ?
#
loop_
_entity_poly.entity_id
_entity_poly.type
_entity_poly.pdbx_seq_one_letter_code
_entity_poly.pdbx_strand_id
1 'polypeptide(L)'
;KRGWLGVRIQDVTKEIAEVEKLDEPRGALVASVAQGSPSEKAGVKAGDIILEFNGERIQEMKQLPIIVARTKVGKKVKVKIWRDKKEIIKIITLGRLETSEDFKVTEKAKPPKESMIKKLKISVRELTKEDIKTRNLPNQTKGLVITKIENDSPLLSSIEINSIILEAQKKKIKTVEDLNQTITQVLDSNQKTILLVIYNSQNQRRYIGIKLD
;
A
#
# COMPACT_ATOMS: atom_id res chain seq x y z
N LYS A 1 -18.50 -17.58 14.98
CA LYS A 1 -17.16 -17.65 14.31
C LYS A 1 -17.13 -16.54 13.29
N ARG A 2 -16.16 -15.63 13.36
CA ARG A 2 -16.06 -14.45 12.50
C ARG A 2 -15.41 -14.80 11.17
N GLY A 3 -15.99 -14.31 10.08
CA GLY A 3 -15.39 -14.41 8.75
C GLY A 3 -14.07 -13.64 8.67
N TRP A 4 -13.15 -14.09 7.81
CA TRP A 4 -11.85 -13.49 7.59
C TRP A 4 -11.51 -13.47 6.11
N LEU A 5 -11.01 -12.36 5.61
CA LEU A 5 -10.57 -12.15 4.24
C LEU A 5 -9.05 -12.29 4.08
N GLY A 6 -8.29 -11.88 5.09
CA GLY A 6 -6.83 -11.85 5.03
C GLY A 6 -6.30 -10.68 4.21
N VAL A 7 -6.89 -9.52 4.36
CA VAL A 7 -6.42 -8.26 3.79
C VAL A 7 -6.18 -7.23 4.89
N ARG A 8 -5.18 -6.38 4.66
CA ARG A 8 -5.04 -5.12 5.38
C ARG A 8 -5.59 -4.02 4.49
N ILE A 9 -6.42 -3.17 5.05
CA ILE A 9 -7.12 -2.12 4.32
C ILE A 9 -6.80 -0.74 4.88
N GLN A 10 -7.02 0.29 4.06
CA GLN A 10 -6.93 1.70 4.43
C GLN A 10 -7.99 2.51 3.70
N ASP A 11 -8.21 3.74 4.18
CA ASP A 11 -9.14 4.68 3.55
C ASP A 11 -8.70 5.09 2.15
N VAL A 12 -9.68 5.33 1.29
CA VAL A 12 -9.49 5.94 -0.02
C VAL A 12 -9.57 7.44 0.14
N THR A 13 -8.43 8.13 0.09
CA THR A 13 -8.38 9.60 0.14
C THR A 13 -8.79 10.21 -1.20
N LYS A 14 -9.02 11.53 -1.23
CA LYS A 14 -9.33 12.27 -2.47
C LYS A 14 -8.23 12.10 -3.51
N GLU A 15 -6.97 12.16 -3.08
CA GLU A 15 -5.80 12.00 -3.95
C GLU A 15 -5.72 10.59 -4.54
N ILE A 16 -6.03 9.57 -3.75
CA ILE A 16 -6.08 8.17 -4.23
C ILE A 16 -7.22 8.01 -5.23
N ALA A 17 -8.41 8.54 -4.94
CA ALA A 17 -9.55 8.50 -5.86
C ALA A 17 -9.24 9.19 -7.19
N GLU A 18 -8.57 10.35 -7.16
CA GLU A 18 -8.12 11.08 -8.35
C GLU A 18 -7.18 10.24 -9.22
N VAL A 19 -6.16 9.64 -8.63
CA VAL A 19 -5.19 8.79 -9.36
C VAL A 19 -5.85 7.55 -9.93
N GLU A 20 -6.74 6.92 -9.16
CA GLU A 20 -7.48 5.73 -9.59
C GLU A 20 -8.66 6.04 -10.52
N LYS A 21 -8.95 7.34 -10.75
CA LYS A 21 -10.10 7.80 -11.55
C LYS A 21 -11.45 7.26 -11.03
N LEU A 22 -11.58 7.21 -9.72
CA LEU A 22 -12.87 7.03 -9.06
C LEU A 22 -13.63 8.37 -9.07
N ASP A 23 -14.93 8.28 -9.23
CA ASP A 23 -15.85 9.41 -9.17
C ASP A 23 -15.86 10.13 -7.81
N GLU A 24 -15.66 9.37 -6.73
CA GLU A 24 -15.60 9.86 -5.36
C GLU A 24 -14.68 8.99 -4.48
N PRO A 25 -14.14 9.52 -3.36
CA PRO A 25 -13.40 8.74 -2.37
C PRO A 25 -14.34 7.76 -1.66
N ARG A 26 -14.30 6.48 -2.04
CA ARG A 26 -15.13 5.43 -1.44
C ARG A 26 -14.43 4.07 -1.51
N GLY A 27 -14.91 3.14 -0.69
CA GLY A 27 -14.41 1.77 -0.65
C GLY A 27 -13.33 1.56 0.39
N ALA A 28 -12.70 0.39 0.34
CA ALA A 28 -11.58 0.01 1.18
C ALA A 28 -10.39 -0.36 0.30
N LEU A 29 -9.32 0.44 0.35
CA LEU A 29 -8.10 0.17 -0.40
C LEU A 29 -7.32 -0.97 0.26
N VAL A 30 -7.01 -2.00 -0.50
CA VAL A 30 -6.20 -3.14 -0.05
C VAL A 30 -4.75 -2.74 -0.03
N ALA A 31 -4.20 -2.49 1.15
CA ALA A 31 -2.79 -2.16 1.33
C ALA A 31 -1.89 -3.39 1.23
N SER A 32 -2.35 -4.53 1.73
CA SER A 32 -1.64 -5.82 1.60
C SER A 32 -2.61 -7.00 1.69
N VAL A 33 -2.18 -8.15 1.15
CA VAL A 33 -2.91 -9.42 1.19
C VAL A 33 -2.05 -10.44 1.92
N ALA A 34 -2.61 -11.11 2.90
CA ALA A 34 -1.91 -12.14 3.67
C ALA A 34 -1.72 -13.40 2.82
N GLN A 35 -0.53 -13.99 2.92
CA GLN A 35 -0.20 -15.23 2.21
C GLN A 35 -1.12 -16.38 2.67
N GLY A 36 -1.59 -17.20 1.73
CA GLY A 36 -2.50 -18.31 1.99
C GLY A 36 -3.94 -17.90 2.31
N SER A 37 -4.24 -16.59 2.31
CA SER A 37 -5.55 -16.06 2.67
C SER A 37 -6.63 -16.35 1.63
N PRO A 38 -7.92 -16.25 2.02
CA PRO A 38 -9.04 -16.31 1.10
C PRO A 38 -8.96 -15.29 -0.04
N SER A 39 -8.50 -14.08 0.26
CA SER A 39 -8.35 -12.99 -0.72
C SER A 39 -7.23 -13.29 -1.71
N GLU A 40 -6.09 -13.81 -1.27
CA GLU A 40 -5.01 -14.22 -2.17
C GLU A 40 -5.46 -15.33 -3.12
N LYS A 41 -6.13 -16.38 -2.59
CA LYS A 41 -6.67 -17.48 -3.40
C LYS A 41 -7.69 -17.03 -4.43
N ALA A 42 -8.44 -15.97 -4.15
CA ALA A 42 -9.39 -15.37 -5.08
C ALA A 42 -8.73 -14.39 -6.07
N GLY A 43 -7.43 -14.15 -5.93
CA GLY A 43 -6.68 -13.23 -6.80
C GLY A 43 -6.91 -11.75 -6.51
N VAL A 44 -7.25 -11.39 -5.28
CA VAL A 44 -7.21 -10.01 -4.78
C VAL A 44 -5.75 -9.61 -4.60
N LYS A 45 -5.42 -8.38 -4.94
CA LYS A 45 -4.05 -7.85 -4.90
C LYS A 45 -3.98 -6.56 -4.09
N ALA A 46 -2.80 -6.24 -3.60
CA ALA A 46 -2.52 -4.92 -3.07
C ALA A 46 -2.75 -3.86 -4.18
N GLY A 47 -3.39 -2.77 -3.85
CA GLY A 47 -3.82 -1.73 -4.79
C GLY A 47 -5.26 -1.88 -5.29
N ASP A 48 -5.95 -2.97 -5.01
CA ASP A 48 -7.38 -3.09 -5.27
C ASP A 48 -8.18 -2.21 -4.30
N ILE A 49 -9.26 -1.63 -4.76
CA ILE A 49 -10.23 -0.95 -3.88
C ILE A 49 -11.51 -1.80 -3.83
N ILE A 50 -11.87 -2.26 -2.66
CA ILE A 50 -13.11 -3.03 -2.46
C ILE A 50 -14.27 -2.05 -2.42
N LEU A 51 -15.14 -2.09 -3.44
CA LEU A 51 -16.30 -1.21 -3.58
C LEU A 51 -17.60 -1.84 -3.06
N GLU A 52 -17.70 -3.16 -3.12
CA GLU A 52 -18.88 -3.89 -2.69
C GLU A 52 -18.49 -5.26 -2.14
N PHE A 53 -19.14 -5.68 -1.07
CA PHE A 53 -18.96 -6.99 -0.45
C PHE A 53 -20.30 -7.66 -0.20
N ASN A 54 -20.53 -8.84 -0.80
CA ASN A 54 -21.76 -9.63 -0.67
C ASN A 54 -23.05 -8.83 -0.94
N GLY A 55 -23.03 -7.89 -1.91
CA GLY A 55 -24.14 -7.03 -2.28
C GLY A 55 -24.24 -5.72 -1.47
N GLU A 56 -23.42 -5.56 -0.44
CA GLU A 56 -23.36 -4.33 0.36
C GLU A 56 -22.28 -3.39 -0.15
N ARG A 57 -22.63 -2.14 -0.46
CA ARG A 57 -21.69 -1.11 -0.89
C ARG A 57 -20.81 -0.65 0.26
N ILE A 58 -19.52 -0.48 -0.01
CA ILE A 58 -18.52 0.01 0.93
C ILE A 58 -18.26 1.50 0.60
N GLN A 59 -18.81 2.39 1.40
CA GLN A 59 -18.54 3.83 1.30
C GLN A 59 -17.27 4.21 2.06
N GLU A 60 -17.11 3.63 3.26
CA GLU A 60 -15.96 3.88 4.11
C GLU A 60 -15.26 2.56 4.49
N MET A 61 -13.96 2.60 4.60
CA MET A 61 -13.11 1.44 4.94
C MET A 61 -13.61 0.68 6.17
N LYS A 62 -14.03 1.39 7.22
CA LYS A 62 -14.50 0.80 8.49
C LYS A 62 -15.73 -0.09 8.37
N GLN A 63 -16.52 0.01 7.29
CA GLN A 63 -17.69 -0.84 7.06
C GLN A 63 -17.30 -2.27 6.72
N LEU A 64 -16.20 -2.46 5.97
CA LEU A 64 -15.80 -3.78 5.48
C LEU A 64 -15.54 -4.80 6.61
N PRO A 65 -14.77 -4.51 7.67
CA PRO A 65 -14.57 -5.45 8.77
C PRO A 65 -15.88 -5.88 9.46
N ILE A 66 -16.83 -4.96 9.57
CA ILE A 66 -18.13 -5.21 10.21
C ILE A 66 -18.94 -6.20 9.37
N ILE A 67 -19.02 -5.98 8.06
CA ILE A 67 -19.77 -6.83 7.13
C ILE A 67 -19.12 -8.22 7.04
N VAL A 68 -17.80 -8.27 6.95
CA VAL A 68 -17.04 -9.53 6.93
C VAL A 68 -17.25 -10.34 8.21
N ALA A 69 -17.23 -9.68 9.37
CA ALA A 69 -17.44 -10.33 10.67
C ALA A 69 -18.85 -10.94 10.84
N ARG A 70 -19.87 -10.34 10.22
CA ARG A 70 -21.24 -10.84 10.21
C ARG A 70 -21.46 -12.01 9.26
N THR A 71 -20.58 -12.16 8.28
CA THR A 71 -20.71 -13.19 7.25
C THR A 71 -20.13 -14.50 7.73
N LYS A 72 -20.86 -15.60 7.50
CA LYS A 72 -20.46 -16.94 7.97
C LYS A 72 -19.14 -17.41 7.32
N VAL A 73 -18.28 -18.02 8.12
CA VAL A 73 -17.08 -18.75 7.63
C VAL A 73 -17.49 -19.81 6.62
N GLY A 74 -16.72 -19.95 5.55
CA GLY A 74 -17.00 -20.88 4.44
C GLY A 74 -18.01 -20.39 3.40
N LYS A 75 -18.67 -19.25 3.65
CA LYS A 75 -19.57 -18.66 2.65
C LYS A 75 -18.77 -18.12 1.46
N LYS A 76 -19.22 -18.45 0.26
CA LYS A 76 -18.77 -17.81 -0.99
C LYS A 76 -19.50 -16.48 -1.16
N VAL A 77 -18.75 -15.40 -1.28
CA VAL A 77 -19.28 -14.03 -1.42
C VAL A 77 -18.75 -13.39 -2.70
N LYS A 78 -19.59 -12.60 -3.34
CA LYS A 78 -19.17 -11.74 -4.45
C LYS A 78 -18.56 -10.48 -3.87
N VAL A 79 -17.39 -10.11 -4.35
CA VAL A 79 -16.67 -8.89 -3.97
C VAL A 79 -16.37 -8.11 -5.24
N LYS A 80 -16.89 -6.90 -5.32
CA LYS A 80 -16.59 -5.99 -6.41
C LYS A 80 -15.38 -5.17 -6.04
N ILE A 81 -14.36 -5.21 -6.87
CA ILE A 81 -13.13 -4.46 -6.69
C ILE A 81 -12.89 -3.51 -7.87
N TRP A 82 -12.21 -2.42 -7.60
CA TRP A 82 -11.67 -1.50 -8.57
C TRP A 82 -10.18 -1.78 -8.77
N ARG A 83 -9.80 -2.11 -9.98
CA ARG A 83 -8.41 -2.39 -10.38
C ARG A 83 -8.17 -1.86 -11.78
N ASP A 84 -7.07 -1.18 -11.99
CA ASP A 84 -6.68 -0.64 -13.31
C ASP A 84 -7.80 0.19 -13.96
N LYS A 85 -8.48 1.01 -13.13
CA LYS A 85 -9.59 1.90 -13.52
C LYS A 85 -10.82 1.16 -14.08
N LYS A 86 -11.03 -0.09 -13.63
CA LYS A 86 -12.16 -0.95 -14.02
C LYS A 86 -12.73 -1.69 -12.82
N GLU A 87 -14.04 -1.93 -12.87
CA GLU A 87 -14.71 -2.82 -11.92
C GLU A 87 -14.44 -4.29 -12.28
N ILE A 88 -14.04 -5.09 -11.30
CA ILE A 88 -13.83 -6.54 -11.43
C ILE A 88 -14.58 -7.23 -10.29
N ILE A 89 -15.26 -8.33 -10.61
CA ILE A 89 -15.93 -9.16 -9.61
C ILE A 89 -15.04 -10.35 -9.26
N LYS A 90 -14.83 -10.56 -7.96
CA LYS A 90 -14.15 -11.73 -7.40
C LYS A 90 -15.10 -12.52 -6.52
N ILE A 91 -14.97 -13.84 -6.53
CA ILE A 91 -15.68 -14.72 -5.61
C ILE A 91 -14.69 -15.18 -4.55
N ILE A 92 -14.97 -14.88 -3.30
CA ILE A 92 -14.12 -15.21 -2.16
C ILE A 92 -14.85 -16.17 -1.25
N THR A 93 -14.22 -17.26 -0.87
CA THR A 93 -14.74 -18.16 0.19
C THR A 93 -14.12 -17.70 1.50
N LEU A 94 -14.94 -17.20 2.43
CA LEU A 94 -14.45 -16.68 3.70
C LEU A 94 -13.76 -17.74 4.54
N GLY A 95 -12.58 -17.41 5.01
CA GLY A 95 -11.83 -18.22 5.96
C GLY A 95 -12.23 -17.95 7.41
N ARG A 96 -11.64 -18.74 8.31
CA ARG A 96 -11.66 -18.47 9.75
C ARG A 96 -10.45 -17.61 10.09
N LEU A 97 -10.61 -16.65 10.99
CA LEU A 97 -9.48 -15.91 11.55
C LEU A 97 -8.66 -16.89 12.39
N GLU A 98 -7.61 -17.43 11.81
CA GLU A 98 -6.56 -18.17 12.53
C GLU A 98 -5.40 -17.23 12.77
N THR A 99 -5.00 -17.12 14.03
CA THR A 99 -3.81 -16.38 14.43
C THR A 99 -2.59 -17.15 13.98
N SER A 100 -1.83 -16.65 13.02
CA SER A 100 -0.51 -17.16 12.70
C SER A 100 0.54 -16.16 13.19
N GLU A 101 1.28 -16.60 14.20
CA GLU A 101 2.53 -15.98 14.63
C GLU A 101 3.64 -16.43 13.69
N ASP A 102 4.58 -15.52 13.37
CA ASP A 102 6.01 -15.76 13.52
C ASP A 102 6.85 -14.59 13.03
N PHE A 103 7.69 -14.09 13.93
CA PHE A 103 8.73 -13.11 13.67
C PHE A 103 10.06 -13.57 14.28
N LYS A 104 11.17 -13.43 13.58
CA LYS A 104 12.50 -13.34 14.16
C LYS A 104 13.46 -12.46 13.36
N VAL A 105 14.30 -11.77 14.11
CA VAL A 105 15.18 -10.63 13.76
C VAL A 105 16.65 -11.04 13.70
N THR A 106 17.46 -10.34 12.93
CA THR A 106 18.88 -9.95 13.10
C THR A 106 19.58 -9.64 11.77
N GLU A 107 20.58 -8.83 11.64
CA GLU A 107 21.58 -7.98 12.21
C GLU A 107 22.34 -7.16 11.11
N LYS A 108 23.10 -6.15 11.47
CA LYS A 108 23.56 -4.93 10.76
C LYS A 108 24.80 -4.99 9.85
N ALA A 109 24.86 -4.10 8.82
CA ALA A 109 26.04 -3.66 8.07
C ALA A 109 25.93 -2.24 7.45
N LYS A 110 27.02 -1.64 7.01
CA LYS A 110 27.31 -0.21 6.78
C LYS A 110 26.36 0.60 5.86
N PRO A 111 26.21 1.93 6.08
CA PRO A 111 25.20 2.75 5.43
C PRO A 111 25.51 3.08 3.96
N PRO A 112 24.50 3.00 3.07
CA PRO A 112 24.59 3.40 1.68
C PRO A 112 24.46 4.93 1.51
N LYS A 113 24.87 5.39 0.34
CA LYS A 113 24.92 6.80 -0.06
C LYS A 113 23.52 7.45 -0.01
N GLU A 114 23.40 8.53 0.71
CA GLU A 114 22.21 9.37 0.76
C GLU A 114 22.06 10.25 -0.48
N SER A 115 20.85 10.45 -0.95
CA SER A 115 20.53 11.32 -2.07
C SER A 115 19.25 12.11 -1.79
N MET A 116 19.24 13.39 -2.17
CA MET A 116 18.09 14.27 -1.99
C MET A 116 17.13 14.20 -3.18
N ILE A 117 15.86 13.97 -2.92
CA ILE A 117 14.76 14.08 -3.90
C ILE A 117 14.17 15.49 -3.80
N LYS A 118 14.66 16.40 -4.64
CA LYS A 118 14.35 17.83 -4.56
C LYS A 118 12.85 18.14 -4.60
N LYS A 119 12.07 17.48 -5.45
CA LYS A 119 10.63 17.71 -5.62
C LYS A 119 9.80 17.23 -4.42
N LEU A 120 10.26 16.24 -3.69
CA LEU A 120 9.62 15.76 -2.46
C LEU A 120 10.27 16.33 -1.21
N LYS A 121 11.40 17.03 -1.34
CA LYS A 121 12.18 17.63 -0.23
C LYS A 121 12.48 16.60 0.88
N ILE A 122 12.96 15.43 0.46
CA ILE A 122 13.36 14.32 1.32
C ILE A 122 14.76 13.84 0.94
N SER A 123 15.48 13.31 1.91
CA SER A 123 16.68 12.52 1.67
C SER A 123 16.35 11.04 1.75
N VAL A 124 16.89 10.27 0.84
CA VAL A 124 16.67 8.83 0.74
C VAL A 124 17.98 8.10 0.50
N ARG A 125 18.01 6.83 0.87
CA ARG A 125 19.06 5.88 0.50
C ARG A 125 18.45 4.56 0.01
N GLU A 126 19.19 3.80 -0.75
CA GLU A 126 18.75 2.49 -1.17
C GLU A 126 18.60 1.53 0.02
N LEU A 127 17.61 0.64 -0.07
CA LEU A 127 17.37 -0.42 0.91
C LEU A 127 18.49 -1.46 0.83
N THR A 128 19.11 -1.76 1.95
CA THR A 128 20.19 -2.77 2.05
C THR A 128 19.65 -4.16 2.41
N LYS A 129 20.47 -5.17 2.20
CA LYS A 129 20.19 -6.54 2.68
C LYS A 129 20.00 -6.60 4.19
N GLU A 130 20.64 -5.70 4.89
CA GLU A 130 20.57 -5.56 6.34
C GLU A 130 19.27 -4.94 6.81
N ASP A 131 18.80 -3.88 6.15
CA ASP A 131 17.48 -3.31 6.42
C ASP A 131 16.40 -4.38 6.23
N ILE A 132 16.50 -5.20 5.19
CA ILE A 132 15.59 -6.32 4.93
C ILE A 132 15.60 -7.29 6.09
N LYS A 133 16.78 -7.65 6.57
CA LYS A 133 16.98 -8.59 7.67
C LYS A 133 16.51 -8.05 9.01
N THR A 134 16.94 -6.82 9.35
CA THR A 134 16.61 -6.15 10.61
C THR A 134 15.11 -5.85 10.72
N ARG A 135 14.47 -5.51 9.60
CA ARG A 135 13.04 -5.21 9.54
C ARG A 135 12.18 -6.41 9.19
N ASN A 136 12.78 -7.60 9.05
CA ASN A 136 12.10 -8.84 8.69
C ASN A 136 11.22 -8.70 7.42
N LEU A 137 11.76 -8.05 6.40
CA LEU A 137 11.09 -7.85 5.13
C LEU A 137 11.31 -9.06 4.20
N PRO A 138 10.43 -9.29 3.20
CA PRO A 138 10.69 -10.29 2.16
C PRO A 138 12.05 -10.09 1.49
N ASN A 139 12.82 -11.14 1.30
CA ASN A 139 14.21 -11.09 0.78
C ASN A 139 14.36 -10.38 -0.57
N GLN A 140 13.30 -10.28 -1.35
CA GLN A 140 13.29 -9.61 -2.66
C GLN A 140 12.82 -8.16 -2.59
N THR A 141 12.58 -7.62 -1.40
CA THR A 141 12.13 -6.23 -1.24
C THR A 141 13.21 -5.29 -1.77
N LYS A 142 12.80 -4.35 -2.59
CA LYS A 142 13.59 -3.22 -3.09
C LYS A 142 12.87 -1.93 -2.74
N GLY A 143 13.60 -0.86 -2.57
CA GLY A 143 13.02 0.44 -2.27
C GLY A 143 14.03 1.44 -1.75
N LEU A 144 13.53 2.62 -1.40
CA LEU A 144 14.31 3.73 -0.85
C LEU A 144 13.89 4.02 0.58
N VAL A 145 14.84 3.98 1.50
CA VAL A 145 14.61 4.36 2.91
C VAL A 145 14.68 5.88 3.03
N ILE A 146 13.69 6.48 3.65
CA ILE A 146 13.66 7.92 3.94
C ILE A 146 14.51 8.18 5.19
N THR A 147 15.56 8.97 5.01
CA THR A 147 16.52 9.30 6.08
C THR A 147 16.27 10.69 6.67
N LYS A 148 15.69 11.59 5.87
CA LYS A 148 15.36 12.95 6.29
C LYS A 148 14.13 13.47 5.54
N ILE A 149 13.32 14.28 6.23
CA ILE A 149 12.19 15.00 5.65
C ILE A 149 12.36 16.47 6.01
N GLU A 150 12.39 17.36 5.00
CA GLU A 150 12.49 18.80 5.24
C GLU A 150 11.17 19.35 5.78
N ASN A 151 11.23 20.45 6.52
CA ASN A 151 10.06 21.06 7.18
C ASN A 151 8.98 21.56 6.20
N ASP A 152 9.35 21.83 4.97
CA ASP A 152 8.47 22.25 3.88
C ASP A 152 8.20 21.13 2.85
N SER A 153 8.49 19.88 3.23
CA SER A 153 8.18 18.71 2.41
C SER A 153 6.68 18.45 2.35
N PRO A 154 6.12 18.15 1.17
CA PRO A 154 4.72 17.73 1.05
C PRO A 154 4.44 16.38 1.75
N LEU A 155 5.48 15.67 2.16
CA LEU A 155 5.40 14.38 2.85
C LEU A 155 5.40 14.51 4.38
N LEU A 156 5.72 15.70 4.93
CA LEU A 156 5.98 15.88 6.36
C LEU A 156 4.84 15.38 7.28
N SER A 157 3.59 15.56 6.86
CA SER A 157 2.41 15.13 7.64
C SER A 157 1.95 13.70 7.34
N SER A 158 2.52 13.05 6.33
CA SER A 158 2.00 11.79 5.79
C SER A 158 2.96 10.61 5.93
N ILE A 159 4.24 10.88 6.08
CA ILE A 159 5.31 9.87 6.11
C ILE A 159 6.29 10.16 7.25
N GLU A 160 6.78 9.11 7.86
CA GLU A 160 7.79 9.18 8.92
C GLU A 160 9.19 8.86 8.38
N ILE A 161 10.21 9.37 9.06
CA ILE A 161 11.60 8.94 8.85
C ILE A 161 11.69 7.42 9.07
N ASN A 162 12.57 6.75 8.34
CA ASN A 162 12.69 5.29 8.23
C ASN A 162 11.52 4.59 7.51
N SER A 163 10.57 5.31 6.94
CA SER A 163 9.66 4.71 5.96
C SER A 163 10.42 4.30 4.69
N ILE A 164 9.92 3.28 3.98
CA ILE A 164 10.52 2.77 2.75
C ILE A 164 9.57 3.03 1.59
N ILE A 165 10.01 3.75 0.57
CA ILE A 165 9.29 3.90 -0.69
C ILE A 165 9.50 2.64 -1.52
N LEU A 166 8.44 1.92 -1.81
CA LEU A 166 8.45 0.66 -2.57
C LEU A 166 8.07 0.88 -4.04
N GLU A 167 7.05 1.71 -4.24
CA GLU A 167 6.48 1.98 -5.56
C GLU A 167 6.09 3.45 -5.68
N ALA A 168 6.15 3.97 -6.90
CA ALA A 168 5.57 5.25 -7.27
C ALA A 168 4.77 5.06 -8.56
N GLN A 169 3.52 5.55 -8.60
CA GLN A 169 2.58 5.34 -9.72
C GLN A 169 2.45 3.84 -10.09
N LYS A 170 2.42 2.96 -9.06
CA LYS A 170 2.36 1.49 -9.20
C LYS A 170 3.57 0.85 -9.92
N LYS A 171 4.63 1.62 -10.17
CA LYS A 171 5.92 1.11 -10.67
C LYS A 171 6.86 0.88 -9.51
N LYS A 172 7.55 -0.26 -9.49
CA LYS A 172 8.54 -0.58 -8.45
C LYS A 172 9.71 0.40 -8.49
N ILE A 173 10.04 0.95 -7.34
CA ILE A 173 11.20 1.83 -7.15
C ILE A 173 12.33 1.02 -6.55
N LYS A 174 13.46 0.98 -7.22
CA LYS A 174 14.66 0.27 -6.76
C LYS A 174 15.80 1.24 -6.46
N THR A 175 15.90 2.31 -7.24
CA THR A 175 16.95 3.30 -7.18
C THR A 175 16.39 4.72 -7.05
N VAL A 176 17.23 5.65 -6.66
CA VAL A 176 16.92 7.09 -6.61
C VAL A 176 16.49 7.60 -8.00
N GLU A 177 17.12 7.09 -9.04
CA GLU A 177 16.82 7.46 -10.42
C GLU A 177 15.41 7.04 -10.84
N ASP A 178 14.98 5.82 -10.48
CA ASP A 178 13.61 5.35 -10.74
C ASP A 178 12.55 6.32 -10.17
N LEU A 179 12.78 6.81 -8.95
CA LEU A 179 11.87 7.75 -8.30
C LEU A 179 11.87 9.11 -9.00
N ASN A 180 13.05 9.65 -9.32
CA ASN A 180 13.18 10.93 -10.03
C ASN A 180 12.53 10.89 -11.41
N GLN A 181 12.75 9.82 -12.18
CA GLN A 181 12.11 9.62 -13.49
C GLN A 181 10.57 9.52 -13.36
N THR A 182 10.07 8.82 -12.35
CA THR A 182 8.63 8.71 -12.13
C THR A 182 8.02 10.07 -11.77
N ILE A 183 8.68 10.87 -10.92
CA ILE A 183 8.25 12.23 -10.59
C ILE A 183 8.21 13.10 -11.85
N THR A 184 9.27 13.05 -12.67
CA THR A 184 9.34 13.80 -13.92
C THR A 184 8.20 13.42 -14.87
N GLN A 185 7.94 12.11 -15.06
CA GLN A 185 6.83 11.63 -15.89
C GLN A 185 5.45 12.12 -15.41
N VAL A 186 5.24 12.19 -14.09
CA VAL A 186 4.00 12.73 -13.51
C VAL A 186 3.84 14.21 -13.87
N LEU A 187 4.90 15.00 -13.68
CA LEU A 187 4.88 16.43 -13.99
C LEU A 187 4.71 16.71 -15.49
N ASP A 188 5.40 15.96 -16.35
CA ASP A 188 5.33 16.10 -17.81
C ASP A 188 3.93 15.71 -18.35
N SER A 189 3.22 14.80 -17.67
CA SER A 189 1.84 14.44 -18.00
C SER A 189 0.80 15.42 -17.49
N ASN A 190 1.22 16.58 -16.98
CA ASN A 190 0.36 17.62 -16.38
C ASN A 190 -0.44 17.10 -15.16
N GLN A 191 0.00 16.00 -14.56
CA GLN A 191 -0.51 15.50 -13.29
C GLN A 191 0.22 16.20 -12.14
N LYS A 192 -0.53 16.54 -11.10
CA LYS A 192 0.03 17.18 -9.90
C LYS A 192 0.09 16.26 -8.69
N THR A 193 -0.38 15.04 -8.83
CA THR A 193 -0.46 14.07 -7.73
C THR A 193 0.34 12.82 -8.08
N ILE A 194 1.23 12.40 -7.18
CA ILE A 194 1.95 11.14 -7.25
C ILE A 194 1.40 10.17 -6.20
N LEU A 195 1.16 8.93 -6.60
CA LEU A 195 0.81 7.84 -5.68
C LEU A 195 2.06 7.09 -5.27
N LEU A 196 2.37 7.09 -3.98
CA LEU A 196 3.47 6.33 -3.39
C LEU A 196 2.93 5.12 -2.63
N VAL A 197 3.64 4.01 -2.72
CA VAL A 197 3.45 2.85 -1.85
C VAL A 197 4.67 2.74 -0.95
N ILE A 198 4.41 2.73 0.36
CA ILE A 198 5.47 2.71 1.35
C ILE A 198 5.29 1.55 2.35
N TYR A 199 6.37 1.17 2.99
CA TYR A 199 6.34 0.61 4.34
C TYR A 199 6.59 1.72 5.36
N ASN A 200 5.70 1.86 6.36
CA ASN A 200 5.96 2.77 7.47
C ASN A 200 7.03 2.18 8.43
N SER A 201 7.34 2.91 9.51
CA SER A 201 8.30 2.47 10.54
C SER A 201 7.95 1.12 11.19
N GLN A 202 6.68 0.71 11.14
CA GLN A 202 6.16 -0.56 11.67
C GLN A 202 6.02 -1.65 10.59
N ASN A 203 6.62 -1.48 9.41
CA ASN A 203 6.52 -2.37 8.25
C ASN A 203 5.09 -2.60 7.73
N GLN A 204 4.20 -1.65 7.96
CA GLN A 204 2.87 -1.70 7.40
C GLN A 204 2.87 -1.06 6.01
N ARG A 205 2.42 -1.80 5.01
CA ARG A 205 2.28 -1.29 3.65
C ARG A 205 1.12 -0.29 3.58
N ARG A 206 1.39 0.90 3.05
CA ARG A 206 0.41 1.99 2.89
C ARG A 206 0.53 2.65 1.53
N TYR A 207 -0.59 3.16 1.04
CA TYR A 207 -0.69 3.99 -0.15
C TYR A 207 -0.86 5.45 0.27
N ILE A 208 -0.13 6.35 -0.37
CA ILE A 208 -0.16 7.78 -0.05
C ILE A 208 -0.19 8.56 -1.36
N GLY A 209 -1.23 9.39 -1.54
CA GLY A 209 -1.32 10.36 -2.62
C GLY A 209 -0.70 11.69 -2.16
N ILE A 210 0.27 12.21 -2.91
CA ILE A 210 1.00 13.44 -2.60
C ILE A 210 0.87 14.40 -3.77
N LYS A 211 0.50 15.66 -3.47
CA LYS A 211 0.53 16.75 -4.46
C LYS A 211 1.96 17.23 -4.66
N LEU A 212 2.35 17.35 -5.91
CA LEU A 212 3.63 17.93 -6.35
C LEU A 212 3.37 19.38 -6.77
N ASP A 213 4.02 20.31 -6.11
CA ASP A 213 4.00 21.73 -6.45
C ASP A 213 5.05 22.07 -7.53
#